data_a2c77f12d3ca388560e3093447a39a7d
#
_entry.id   a2c77f12d3ca388560e3093447a39a7d
#
_cell.length_a   1.000
_cell.length_b   1.000
_cell.length_c   1.000
_cell.angle_alpha   90.00
_cell.angle_beta   90.00
_cell.angle_gamma   90.00
#
_symmetry.space_group_name_H-M   'P 1'
#
loop_
_entity.id
_entity.type
_entity.pdbx_description
1 polymer ?
#
loop_
_entity_poly.entity_id
_entity_poly.type
_entity_poly.pdbx_seq_one_letter_code
_entity_poly.pdbx_strand_id
1 'polypeptide(L)'
;MRKTIRCLMSLILLSWISNGYGASNACEADGLVEFLCGPVSPEDLAQIPGTPWIIASGMEDDGYLYFTNSETLSSAAVYPVADAQHQLDNRYRECPGPSTVGFRPHGINLVAGNTGTHELLVVRHGSRESIEVFEIEETASAPIITWVGCVIAPADVVFNSVVATPDAGMAATHMQLPVGAIYEWGSTSGWQKVPGSESAGPNGIEISADGNWFYVGGWGTRSIIKLSRGQSNVVIDSVSLPHHVDNVRWATDGSLLAAGHVGPEASSIITCLSQQQCEGVSTRVTRVDVNNLTAREIINYPSNYRFLLGTVAIEVGDEVWVGGIAGSNRIARFEYR
;
A
#
# COMPACT_ATOMS: atom_id res chain seq x y z
N MET A 1 66.88 -41.99 -15.23
CA MET A 1 65.66 -41.88 -14.43
C MET A 1 65.27 -40.40 -14.34
N ARG A 2 64.35 -39.93 -15.20
CA ARG A 2 63.85 -38.55 -15.18
C ARG A 2 62.48 -38.57 -14.51
N LYS A 3 62.32 -37.85 -13.36
CA LYS A 3 61.05 -37.65 -12.66
C LYS A 3 60.37 -36.39 -13.25
N THR A 4 59.23 -36.58 -13.88
CA THR A 4 58.35 -35.50 -14.36
C THR A 4 57.42 -35.06 -13.21
N ILE A 5 57.55 -33.82 -12.80
CA ILE A 5 56.63 -33.17 -11.86
C ILE A 5 55.46 -32.62 -12.65
N ARG A 6 54.25 -33.14 -12.43
CA ARG A 6 52.99 -32.55 -12.93
C ARG A 6 52.49 -31.50 -11.94
N CYS A 7 52.48 -30.24 -12.38
CA CYS A 7 51.87 -29.16 -11.69
C CYS A 7 50.35 -29.17 -11.96
N LEU A 8 49.53 -29.45 -10.93
CA LEU A 8 48.07 -29.27 -11.02
C LEU A 8 47.75 -27.81 -10.76
N MET A 9 47.27 -27.15 -11.80
CA MET A 9 46.71 -25.81 -11.74
C MET A 9 45.23 -25.92 -11.34
N SER A 10 44.90 -25.61 -10.05
CA SER A 10 43.51 -25.53 -9.58
C SER A 10 42.90 -24.23 -10.09
N LEU A 11 41.97 -24.34 -11.04
CA LEU A 11 41.10 -23.21 -11.39
C LEU A 11 40.08 -22.96 -10.25
N ILE A 12 40.25 -21.87 -9.57
CA ILE A 12 39.21 -21.32 -8.66
C ILE A 12 38.17 -20.61 -9.54
N LEU A 13 37.02 -21.25 -9.74
CA LEU A 13 35.85 -20.58 -10.28
C LEU A 13 35.29 -19.64 -9.22
N LEU A 14 35.51 -18.34 -9.37
CA LEU A 14 34.72 -17.33 -8.65
C LEU A 14 33.31 -17.34 -9.26
N SER A 15 32.37 -17.92 -8.54
CA SER A 15 30.96 -17.74 -8.83
C SER A 15 30.55 -16.32 -8.39
N TRP A 16 30.32 -15.45 -9.36
CA TRP A 16 29.65 -14.17 -9.16
C TRP A 16 28.20 -14.47 -8.79
N ILE A 17 27.83 -14.25 -7.55
CA ILE A 17 26.44 -14.18 -7.14
C ILE A 17 25.95 -12.81 -7.60
N SER A 18 25.38 -12.73 -8.78
CA SER A 18 24.58 -11.60 -9.20
C SER A 18 23.28 -11.63 -8.41
N ASN A 19 23.09 -10.72 -7.47
CA ASN A 19 21.78 -10.46 -6.86
C ASN A 19 20.84 -10.06 -8.01
N GLY A 20 19.91 -10.98 -8.31
CA GLY A 20 19.12 -10.86 -9.53
C GLY A 20 17.87 -10.03 -9.37
N TYR A 21 17.93 -8.79 -9.77
CA TYR A 21 16.80 -8.11 -10.41
C TYR A 21 16.89 -8.43 -11.91
N GLY A 22 16.65 -9.63 -12.34
CA GLY A 22 17.02 -10.03 -13.71
C GLY A 22 15.98 -10.83 -14.50
N ALA A 23 14.89 -11.28 -13.88
CA ALA A 23 13.83 -12.00 -14.58
C ALA A 23 12.54 -11.19 -14.53
N SER A 24 11.87 -10.99 -15.67
CA SER A 24 10.53 -10.42 -15.72
C SER A 24 9.54 -11.31 -14.95
N ASN A 25 8.73 -10.72 -14.07
CA ASN A 25 7.65 -11.38 -13.36
C ASN A 25 6.29 -11.21 -14.07
N ALA A 26 6.29 -10.87 -15.36
CA ALA A 26 5.08 -10.88 -16.18
C ALA A 26 4.48 -12.29 -16.18
N CYS A 27 3.17 -12.37 -16.04
CA CYS A 27 2.46 -13.63 -16.01
C CYS A 27 1.27 -13.60 -16.96
N GLU A 28 0.58 -14.74 -17.12
CA GLU A 28 -0.46 -14.93 -18.11
C GLU A 28 -1.56 -13.84 -18.02
N ALA A 29 -1.80 -13.15 -19.12
CA ALA A 29 -2.83 -12.12 -19.24
C ALA A 29 -4.26 -12.69 -19.19
N ASP A 30 -5.23 -11.85 -18.88
CA ASP A 30 -6.65 -12.13 -18.97
C ASP A 30 -7.32 -11.14 -19.95
N GLY A 31 -7.40 -11.53 -21.20
CA GLY A 31 -7.83 -10.64 -22.27
C GLY A 31 -6.87 -9.47 -22.46
N LEU A 32 -7.34 -8.26 -22.19
CA LEU A 32 -6.53 -7.02 -22.24
C LEU A 32 -5.88 -6.65 -20.91
N VAL A 33 -6.14 -7.42 -19.85
CA VAL A 33 -5.54 -7.18 -18.54
C VAL A 33 -4.24 -7.95 -18.42
N GLU A 34 -3.16 -7.23 -18.25
CA GLU A 34 -1.85 -7.81 -18.00
C GLU A 34 -1.59 -7.91 -16.49
N PHE A 35 -0.64 -8.77 -16.12
CA PHE A 35 -0.30 -8.96 -14.71
C PHE A 35 1.21 -8.95 -14.49
N LEU A 36 1.59 -8.44 -13.33
CA LEU A 36 2.92 -8.61 -12.75
C LEU A 36 2.78 -9.54 -11.55
N CYS A 37 3.40 -10.72 -11.63
CA CYS A 37 3.39 -11.71 -10.56
C CYS A 37 4.56 -11.48 -9.57
N GLY A 38 4.42 -12.02 -8.38
CA GLY A 38 5.48 -12.04 -7.35
C GLY A 38 5.04 -11.47 -6.01
N PRO A 39 4.55 -10.22 -5.91
CA PRO A 39 4.01 -9.72 -4.66
C PRO A 39 2.78 -10.54 -4.24
N VAL A 40 2.78 -11.05 -3.01
CA VAL A 40 1.65 -11.82 -2.47
C VAL A 40 0.71 -10.86 -1.73
N SER A 41 -0.57 -10.91 -2.08
CA SER A 41 -1.61 -10.02 -1.56
C SER A 41 -1.16 -8.55 -1.51
N PRO A 42 -0.74 -7.95 -2.66
CA PRO A 42 -0.28 -6.56 -2.73
C PRO A 42 -1.45 -5.62 -2.46
N GLU A 43 -1.77 -5.44 -1.19
CA GLU A 43 -2.96 -4.75 -0.71
C GLU A 43 -2.93 -3.26 -1.03
N ASP A 44 -1.75 -2.64 -0.89
CA ASP A 44 -1.57 -1.23 -1.17
C ASP A 44 -0.30 -0.97 -2.01
N LEU A 45 -0.35 0.10 -2.81
CA LEU A 45 0.68 0.47 -3.76
C LEU A 45 1.05 1.95 -3.63
N ALA A 46 2.35 2.26 -3.72
CA ALA A 46 2.85 3.63 -3.80
C ALA A 46 4.01 3.71 -4.79
N GLN A 47 3.94 4.61 -5.78
CA GLN A 47 5.04 4.84 -6.70
C GLN A 47 6.05 5.81 -6.12
N ILE A 48 7.35 5.50 -6.21
CA ILE A 48 8.43 6.43 -5.86
C ILE A 48 8.51 7.48 -6.99
N PRO A 49 8.29 8.77 -6.68
CA PRO A 49 8.15 9.83 -7.69
C PRO A 49 9.37 9.92 -8.63
N GLY A 50 9.10 10.03 -9.93
CA GLY A 50 10.15 10.17 -10.95
C GLY A 50 10.98 8.92 -11.23
N THR A 51 10.61 7.77 -10.67
CA THR A 51 11.27 6.49 -10.84
C THR A 51 10.33 5.42 -11.37
N PRO A 52 10.83 4.29 -11.91
CA PRO A 52 9.99 3.15 -12.28
C PRO A 52 9.62 2.27 -11.06
N TRP A 53 9.98 2.66 -9.85
CA TRP A 53 9.81 1.82 -8.68
C TRP A 53 8.47 2.06 -7.97
N ILE A 54 7.83 0.96 -7.63
CA ILE A 54 6.56 0.90 -6.89
C ILE A 54 6.79 0.07 -5.64
N ILE A 55 6.33 0.56 -4.51
CA ILE A 55 6.29 -0.15 -3.24
C ILE A 55 4.93 -0.84 -3.15
N ALA A 56 4.92 -2.12 -2.76
CA ALA A 56 3.69 -2.86 -2.50
C ALA A 56 3.71 -3.46 -1.09
N SER A 57 2.61 -3.35 -0.36
CA SER A 57 2.42 -4.01 0.93
C SER A 57 1.76 -5.36 0.73
N GLY A 58 2.45 -6.44 1.05
CA GLY A 58 1.92 -7.81 0.98
C GLY A 58 1.18 -8.18 2.26
N MET A 59 -0.14 -8.06 2.26
CA MET A 59 -1.00 -8.25 3.44
C MET A 59 -1.26 -9.74 3.69
N GLU A 60 -0.23 -10.43 4.17
CA GLU A 60 -0.30 -11.83 4.61
C GLU A 60 0.31 -11.96 6.00
N ASP A 61 0.00 -13.05 6.70
CA ASP A 61 0.70 -13.41 7.91
C ASP A 61 2.18 -13.68 7.57
N ASP A 62 3.10 -13.03 8.30
CA ASP A 62 4.53 -12.97 7.93
C ASP A 62 4.76 -12.44 6.49
N GLY A 63 4.00 -11.42 6.11
CA GLY A 63 4.06 -10.77 4.81
C GLY A 63 5.29 -9.87 4.63
N TYR A 64 5.40 -9.26 3.44
CA TYR A 64 6.56 -8.48 3.04
C TYR A 64 6.15 -7.12 2.45
N LEU A 65 7.06 -6.14 2.54
CA LEU A 65 7.11 -5.05 1.59
C LEU A 65 7.88 -5.50 0.36
N TYR A 66 7.42 -5.10 -0.81
CA TYR A 66 8.05 -5.41 -2.09
C TYR A 66 8.46 -4.13 -2.80
N PHE A 67 9.62 -4.17 -3.48
CA PHE A 67 9.89 -3.24 -4.57
C PHE A 67 9.56 -3.92 -5.89
N THR A 68 8.81 -3.21 -6.72
CA THR A 68 8.37 -3.65 -8.04
C THR A 68 8.81 -2.60 -9.06
N ASN A 69 9.46 -3.01 -10.14
CA ASN A 69 9.91 -2.11 -11.20
C ASN A 69 8.95 -2.19 -12.39
N SER A 70 8.36 -1.06 -12.78
CA SER A 70 7.36 -0.98 -13.84
C SER A 70 7.92 -1.16 -15.25
N GLU A 71 9.20 -0.89 -15.47
CA GLU A 71 9.84 -1.02 -16.78
C GLU A 71 10.33 -2.46 -17.03
N THR A 72 10.97 -3.07 -16.02
CA THR A 72 11.48 -4.45 -16.13
C THR A 72 10.48 -5.52 -15.75
N LEU A 73 9.36 -5.12 -15.16
CA LEU A 73 8.33 -6.01 -14.58
C LEU A 73 8.93 -7.01 -13.59
N SER A 74 9.93 -6.59 -12.83
CA SER A 74 10.55 -7.40 -11.78
C SER A 74 10.02 -7.00 -10.40
N SER A 75 10.01 -7.93 -9.46
CA SER A 75 9.61 -7.70 -8.08
C SER A 75 10.46 -8.49 -7.10
N ALA A 76 10.76 -7.92 -5.95
CA ALA A 76 11.48 -8.57 -4.87
C ALA A 76 10.95 -8.13 -3.51
N ALA A 77 10.89 -9.07 -2.56
CA ALA A 77 10.66 -8.75 -1.15
C ALA A 77 11.88 -7.98 -0.59
N VAL A 78 11.61 -6.89 0.12
CA VAL A 78 12.67 -5.99 0.63
C VAL A 78 12.61 -5.79 2.14
N TYR A 79 11.49 -6.11 2.78
CA TYR A 79 11.33 -6.08 4.23
C TYR A 79 10.15 -6.99 4.69
N PRO A 80 10.28 -7.76 5.79
CA PRO A 80 11.53 -8.02 6.52
C PRO A 80 12.41 -9.05 5.79
N VAL A 81 13.70 -8.78 5.71
CA VAL A 81 14.71 -9.68 5.13
C VAL A 81 15.90 -9.84 6.10
N ALA A 82 16.75 -10.84 5.87
CA ALA A 82 17.83 -11.16 6.82
C ALA A 82 18.85 -10.03 7.03
N ASP A 83 19.06 -9.20 6.01
CA ASP A 83 19.98 -8.06 5.98
C ASP A 83 19.23 -6.71 6.04
N ALA A 84 17.98 -6.70 6.55
CA ALA A 84 17.19 -5.49 6.70
C ALA A 84 17.94 -4.43 7.54
N GLN A 85 17.94 -3.20 7.03
CA GLN A 85 18.60 -2.08 7.69
C GLN A 85 17.67 -1.44 8.72
N HIS A 86 18.26 -1.07 9.89
CA HIS A 86 17.53 -0.45 10.98
C HIS A 86 18.34 0.72 11.55
N GLN A 87 17.73 1.91 11.63
CA GLN A 87 18.33 3.11 12.18
C GLN A 87 17.27 3.95 12.91
N LEU A 88 17.11 3.78 14.21
CA LEU A 88 16.06 4.49 14.96
C LEU A 88 16.24 6.01 14.90
N ASP A 89 15.23 6.72 14.41
CA ASP A 89 15.10 8.17 14.47
C ASP A 89 14.57 8.60 15.85
N ASN A 90 15.13 9.68 16.39
CA ASN A 90 14.72 10.26 17.69
C ASN A 90 13.25 10.69 17.74
N ARG A 91 12.61 10.96 16.61
CA ARG A 91 11.16 11.23 16.51
C ARG A 91 10.34 10.07 17.08
N TYR A 92 10.85 8.86 16.93
CA TYR A 92 10.16 7.60 17.28
C TYR A 92 10.84 6.88 18.45
N ARG A 93 11.52 7.61 19.35
CA ARG A 93 12.29 7.06 20.49
C ARG A 93 11.48 6.17 21.44
N GLU A 94 10.14 6.29 21.44
CA GLU A 94 9.24 5.47 22.26
C GLU A 94 8.88 4.14 21.59
N CYS A 95 9.30 3.94 20.32
CA CYS A 95 9.13 2.68 19.63
C CYS A 95 9.99 1.58 20.31
N PRO A 96 9.41 0.40 20.59
CA PRO A 96 10.14 -0.69 21.26
C PRO A 96 11.23 -1.35 20.39
N GLY A 97 11.47 -0.82 19.19
CA GLY A 97 12.47 -1.32 18.25
C GLY A 97 11.83 -2.10 17.07
N PRO A 98 12.66 -2.47 16.08
CA PRO A 98 12.18 -3.23 14.94
C PRO A 98 11.71 -4.62 15.37
N SER A 99 10.66 -5.10 14.74
CA SER A 99 10.16 -6.47 14.95
C SER A 99 9.77 -7.05 13.59
N THR A 100 10.43 -8.12 13.21
CA THR A 100 10.18 -8.81 11.95
C THR A 100 9.23 -9.99 12.09
N VAL A 101 8.98 -10.45 13.31
CA VAL A 101 8.08 -11.57 13.61
C VAL A 101 6.64 -11.13 13.51
N GLY A 102 5.83 -11.88 12.78
CA GLY A 102 4.42 -11.56 12.59
C GLY A 102 4.23 -10.20 11.91
N PHE A 103 5.08 -9.86 10.94
CA PHE A 103 4.93 -8.64 10.16
C PHE A 103 3.82 -8.84 9.12
N ARG A 104 2.74 -8.10 9.27
CA ARG A 104 1.63 -8.10 8.32
C ARG A 104 1.35 -6.66 7.88
N PRO A 105 2.02 -6.20 6.81
CA PRO A 105 1.83 -4.85 6.29
C PRO A 105 0.46 -4.70 5.64
N HIS A 106 -0.13 -3.51 5.76
CA HIS A 106 -1.43 -3.15 5.22
C HIS A 106 -1.32 -1.83 4.47
N GLY A 107 -2.18 -0.85 4.73
CA GLY A 107 -2.14 0.45 4.09
C GLY A 107 -0.78 1.14 4.22
N ILE A 108 -0.31 1.78 3.16
CA ILE A 108 0.98 2.50 3.12
C ILE A 108 0.79 3.95 2.66
N ASN A 109 1.72 4.83 3.02
CA ASN A 109 1.79 6.19 2.48
C ASN A 109 3.23 6.60 2.27
N LEU A 110 3.58 7.02 1.06
CA LEU A 110 4.90 7.51 0.70
C LEU A 110 4.90 9.03 0.66
N VAL A 111 5.73 9.63 1.51
CA VAL A 111 5.98 11.07 1.55
C VAL A 111 7.22 11.39 0.73
N ALA A 112 7.02 12.08 -0.37
CA ALA A 112 8.13 12.48 -1.24
C ALA A 112 9.07 13.46 -0.53
N GLY A 113 10.35 13.16 -0.50
CA GLY A 113 11.40 14.09 -0.06
C GLY A 113 12.05 14.81 -1.24
N ASN A 114 12.80 15.86 -0.94
CA ASN A 114 13.39 16.73 -1.97
C ASN A 114 14.82 16.33 -2.41
N THR A 115 15.40 15.31 -1.77
CA THR A 115 16.81 14.92 -1.94
C THR A 115 17.00 13.47 -2.40
N GLY A 116 15.95 12.83 -2.95
CA GLY A 116 15.98 11.40 -3.30
C GLY A 116 15.83 10.47 -2.09
N THR A 117 15.46 11.03 -0.94
CA THR A 117 15.12 10.29 0.27
C THR A 117 13.67 10.55 0.63
N HIS A 118 12.88 9.51 0.79
CA HIS A 118 11.43 9.57 1.06
C HIS A 118 11.12 8.90 2.39
N GLU A 119 10.01 9.28 3.02
CA GLU A 119 9.49 8.60 4.21
C GLU A 119 8.31 7.71 3.82
N LEU A 120 8.33 6.45 4.23
CA LEU A 120 7.24 5.50 4.02
C LEU A 120 6.60 5.15 5.36
N LEU A 121 5.31 5.42 5.49
CA LEU A 121 4.48 4.97 6.59
C LEU A 121 3.78 3.67 6.21
N VAL A 122 3.77 2.70 7.12
CA VAL A 122 3.17 1.37 6.89
C VAL A 122 2.31 0.98 8.08
N VAL A 123 1.03 0.78 7.87
CA VAL A 123 0.18 0.12 8.86
C VAL A 123 0.65 -1.32 9.02
N ARG A 124 0.84 -1.73 10.25
CA ARG A 124 1.29 -3.07 10.58
C ARG A 124 0.37 -3.73 11.58
N HIS A 125 0.03 -4.98 11.28
CA HIS A 125 -0.64 -5.92 12.16
C HIS A 125 0.28 -7.08 12.58
N GLY A 126 -0.30 -8.05 13.25
CA GLY A 126 0.35 -9.28 13.65
C GLY A 126 0.84 -9.23 15.09
N SER A 127 2.15 -9.29 15.34
CA SER A 127 2.67 -9.31 16.72
C SER A 127 2.48 -7.97 17.48
N ARG A 128 2.17 -6.89 16.76
CA ARG A 128 1.77 -5.58 17.32
C ARG A 128 0.94 -4.79 16.30
N GLU A 129 0.10 -3.88 16.80
CA GLU A 129 -0.58 -2.86 16.01
C GLU A 129 0.24 -1.57 16.06
N SER A 130 0.70 -1.08 14.90
CA SER A 130 1.56 0.10 14.82
C SER A 130 1.54 0.72 13.42
N ILE A 131 2.02 1.95 13.33
CA ILE A 131 2.54 2.49 12.09
C ILE A 131 4.05 2.34 12.11
N GLU A 132 4.61 1.54 11.22
CA GLU A 132 6.05 1.42 11.01
C GLU A 132 6.51 2.53 10.06
N VAL A 133 7.70 3.05 10.31
CA VAL A 133 8.27 4.14 9.51
C VAL A 133 9.58 3.70 8.90
N PHE A 134 9.69 3.94 7.61
CA PHE A 134 10.88 3.62 6.82
C PHE A 134 11.39 4.84 6.09
N GLU A 135 12.68 4.87 5.86
CA GLU A 135 13.34 5.75 4.91
C GLU A 135 13.61 4.97 3.61
N ILE A 136 13.26 5.57 2.49
CA ILE A 136 13.50 5.03 1.15
C ILE A 136 14.50 5.93 0.45
N GLU A 137 15.69 5.42 0.16
CA GLU A 137 16.75 6.14 -0.55
C GLU A 137 16.78 5.71 -2.02
N GLU A 138 16.66 6.67 -2.93
CA GLU A 138 16.85 6.42 -4.35
C GLU A 138 18.31 6.12 -4.65
N THR A 139 18.56 5.10 -5.46
CA THR A 139 19.91 4.79 -5.98
C THR A 139 19.87 4.59 -7.48
N ALA A 140 21.03 4.49 -8.09
CA ALA A 140 21.16 4.26 -9.53
C ALA A 140 20.65 2.87 -9.99
N SER A 141 20.44 1.91 -9.06
CA SER A 141 20.00 0.55 -9.38
C SER A 141 18.61 0.25 -8.83
N ALA A 142 18.50 0.07 -7.53
CA ALA A 142 17.23 -0.19 -6.85
C ALA A 142 17.19 0.62 -5.56
N PRO A 143 16.01 1.08 -5.10
CA PRO A 143 15.89 1.82 -3.85
C PRO A 143 16.40 0.99 -2.66
N ILE A 144 16.88 1.69 -1.64
CA ILE A 144 17.26 1.09 -0.34
C ILE A 144 16.15 1.42 0.65
N ILE A 145 15.74 0.44 1.45
CA ILE A 145 14.78 0.61 2.53
C ILE A 145 15.45 0.45 3.87
N THR A 146 15.26 1.43 4.77
CA THR A 146 15.77 1.42 6.14
C THR A 146 14.62 1.65 7.10
N TRP A 147 14.40 0.72 8.04
CA TRP A 147 13.46 0.95 9.12
C TRP A 147 13.99 2.02 10.08
N VAL A 148 13.17 3.06 10.37
CA VAL A 148 13.62 4.20 11.21
C VAL A 148 12.74 4.40 12.44
N GLY A 149 11.68 3.65 12.62
CA GLY A 149 10.87 3.77 13.82
C GLY A 149 9.48 3.19 13.73
N CYS A 150 8.70 3.41 14.77
CA CYS A 150 7.29 3.07 14.78
C CYS A 150 6.49 3.93 15.77
N VAL A 151 5.18 3.99 15.57
CA VAL A 151 4.21 4.54 16.50
C VAL A 151 3.20 3.46 16.82
N ILE A 152 3.12 3.07 18.10
CA ILE A 152 2.19 2.03 18.56
C ILE A 152 0.77 2.58 18.52
N ALA A 153 -0.18 1.80 18.00
CA ALA A 153 -1.60 2.16 18.00
C ALA A 153 -2.17 2.26 19.42
N PRO A 154 -3.22 3.06 19.65
CA PRO A 154 -3.94 3.02 20.92
C PRO A 154 -4.49 1.62 21.21
N ALA A 155 -4.72 1.31 22.48
CA ALA A 155 -5.36 0.05 22.86
C ALA A 155 -6.73 -0.09 22.16
N ASP A 156 -7.04 -1.29 21.70
CA ASP A 156 -8.29 -1.64 21.00
C ASP A 156 -8.52 -0.92 19.65
N VAL A 157 -7.49 -0.26 19.10
CA VAL A 157 -7.52 0.37 17.77
C VAL A 157 -6.69 -0.46 16.80
N VAL A 158 -7.34 -0.89 15.72
CA VAL A 158 -6.70 -1.58 14.57
C VAL A 158 -6.80 -0.64 13.38
N PHE A 159 -5.66 -0.19 12.89
CA PHE A 159 -5.61 0.71 11.75
C PHE A 159 -5.75 -0.05 10.43
N ASN A 160 -6.27 0.63 9.41
CA ASN A 160 -6.38 0.09 8.05
C ASN A 160 -5.44 0.83 7.09
N SER A 161 -5.55 2.14 7.03
CA SER A 161 -4.74 2.99 6.15
C SER A 161 -4.16 4.17 6.92
N VAL A 162 -3.10 4.79 6.36
CA VAL A 162 -2.37 5.89 6.98
C VAL A 162 -2.02 6.95 5.95
N VAL A 163 -1.95 8.21 6.39
CA VAL A 163 -1.42 9.33 5.61
C VAL A 163 -0.58 10.23 6.51
N ALA A 164 0.53 10.76 5.99
CA ALA A 164 1.32 11.76 6.69
C ALA A 164 0.60 13.11 6.70
N THR A 165 0.77 13.88 7.78
CA THR A 165 0.24 15.24 7.89
C THR A 165 1.33 16.30 7.75
N PRO A 166 1.04 17.53 7.26
CA PRO A 166 2.05 18.54 6.98
C PRO A 166 2.88 18.99 8.19
N ASP A 167 2.39 18.76 9.40
CA ASP A 167 3.01 19.09 10.68
C ASP A 167 3.90 17.97 11.23
N ALA A 168 4.40 17.11 10.36
CA ALA A 168 5.23 15.94 10.67
C ALA A 168 4.56 14.92 11.61
N GLY A 169 3.24 14.87 11.56
CA GLY A 169 2.40 13.85 12.18
C GLY A 169 1.88 12.86 11.16
N MET A 170 0.88 12.08 11.56
CA MET A 170 0.18 11.15 10.69
C MET A 170 -1.28 11.01 11.11
N ALA A 171 -2.13 10.64 10.16
CA ALA A 171 -3.52 10.25 10.43
C ALA A 171 -3.78 8.85 9.90
N ALA A 172 -4.56 8.06 10.64
CA ALA A 172 -4.87 6.68 10.27
C ALA A 172 -6.36 6.37 10.49
N THR A 173 -6.90 5.53 9.64
CA THR A 173 -8.29 5.06 9.75
C THR A 173 -8.37 3.83 10.63
N HIS A 174 -9.28 3.85 11.60
CA HIS A 174 -9.71 2.67 12.35
C HIS A 174 -10.96 2.10 11.67
N MET A 175 -10.73 1.11 10.81
CA MET A 175 -11.80 0.47 10.03
C MET A 175 -12.62 -0.44 10.95
N GLN A 176 -13.80 0.02 11.33
CA GLN A 176 -14.74 -0.73 12.17
C GLN A 176 -16.18 -0.56 11.69
N LEU A 177 -16.94 -1.64 11.75
CA LEU A 177 -18.40 -1.62 11.55
C LEU A 177 -19.10 -1.87 12.89
N PRO A 178 -20.20 -1.19 13.18
CA PRO A 178 -20.87 -0.18 12.35
C PRO A 178 -20.24 1.22 12.41
N VAL A 179 -19.27 1.47 13.29
CA VAL A 179 -18.67 2.80 13.50
C VAL A 179 -17.17 2.69 13.72
N GLY A 180 -16.39 3.19 12.80
CA GLY A 180 -14.97 3.46 12.91
C GLY A 180 -14.70 4.97 12.97
N ALA A 181 -13.43 5.38 12.92
CA ALA A 181 -13.03 6.79 13.01
C ALA A 181 -11.63 7.01 12.42
N ILE A 182 -11.23 8.27 12.26
CA ILE A 182 -9.85 8.68 12.01
C ILE A 182 -9.18 9.01 13.33
N TYR A 183 -7.92 8.62 13.47
CA TYR A 183 -7.03 9.04 14.54
C TYR A 183 -5.86 9.81 13.95
N GLU A 184 -5.48 10.91 14.59
CA GLU A 184 -4.34 11.73 14.22
C GLU A 184 -3.30 11.69 15.33
N TRP A 185 -2.03 11.49 14.95
CA TRP A 185 -0.90 11.44 15.85
C TRP A 185 0.04 12.61 15.63
N GLY A 186 0.49 13.19 16.74
CA GLY A 186 1.60 14.13 16.76
C GLY A 186 2.61 13.74 17.85
N SER A 187 3.88 14.07 17.64
CA SER A 187 4.97 13.69 18.55
C SER A 187 4.82 14.19 20.00
N THR A 188 4.01 15.22 20.23
CA THR A 188 3.73 15.79 21.55
C THR A 188 2.34 15.44 22.09
N SER A 189 1.36 15.23 21.21
CA SER A 189 -0.04 14.96 21.58
C SER A 189 -0.37 13.47 21.71
N GLY A 190 0.46 12.60 21.09
CA GLY A 190 0.10 11.21 20.87
C GLY A 190 -1.11 11.08 19.96
N TRP A 191 -1.75 9.92 19.95
CA TRP A 191 -2.96 9.66 19.17
C TRP A 191 -4.18 10.37 19.74
N GLN A 192 -4.91 11.08 18.87
CA GLN A 192 -6.19 11.71 19.20
C GLN A 192 -7.22 11.32 18.14
N LYS A 193 -8.44 10.98 18.57
CA LYS A 193 -9.53 10.77 17.60
C LYS A 193 -9.93 12.09 16.96
N VAL A 194 -10.02 12.12 15.64
CA VAL A 194 -10.43 13.32 14.89
C VAL A 194 -11.94 13.55 15.11
N PRO A 195 -12.35 14.71 15.62
CA PRO A 195 -13.76 15.02 15.85
C PRO A 195 -14.60 14.95 14.56
N GLY A 196 -15.76 14.32 14.62
CA GLY A 196 -16.69 14.19 13.50
C GLY A 196 -16.25 13.23 12.39
N SER A 197 -15.20 12.43 12.62
CA SER A 197 -14.71 11.44 11.66
C SER A 197 -15.43 10.09 11.76
N GLU A 198 -16.37 9.95 12.67
CA GLU A 198 -17.12 8.71 12.87
C GLU A 198 -17.92 8.34 11.62
N SER A 199 -17.64 7.17 11.06
CA SER A 199 -18.33 6.63 9.89
C SER A 199 -18.30 5.10 9.86
N ALA A 200 -19.13 4.50 9.02
CA ALA A 200 -19.17 3.04 8.89
C ALA A 200 -18.00 2.57 8.01
N GLY A 201 -17.02 1.93 8.64
CA GLY A 201 -15.87 1.32 7.96
C GLY A 201 -15.03 2.33 7.17
N PRO A 202 -14.45 3.39 7.80
CA PRO A 202 -13.46 4.23 7.13
C PRO A 202 -12.24 3.38 6.79
N ASN A 203 -11.85 3.38 5.52
CA ASN A 203 -10.80 2.50 4.98
C ASN A 203 -9.62 3.35 4.47
N GLY A 204 -9.36 3.43 3.18
CA GLY A 204 -8.30 4.26 2.63
C GLY A 204 -8.41 5.73 3.01
N ILE A 205 -7.28 6.41 3.19
CA ILE A 205 -7.23 7.84 3.54
C ILE A 205 -6.18 8.57 2.72
N GLU A 206 -6.54 9.76 2.25
CA GLU A 206 -5.64 10.74 1.65
C GLU A 206 -5.86 12.12 2.27
N ILE A 207 -4.89 13.01 2.12
CA ILE A 207 -4.95 14.39 2.61
C ILE A 207 -4.77 15.37 1.45
N SER A 208 -5.45 16.51 1.50
CA SER A 208 -5.24 17.58 0.53
C SER A 208 -3.82 18.17 0.63
N ALA A 209 -3.30 18.71 -0.46
CA ALA A 209 -1.96 19.29 -0.51
C ALA A 209 -1.75 20.45 0.49
N ASP A 210 -2.83 21.17 0.84
CA ASP A 210 -2.81 22.23 1.86
C ASP A 210 -2.99 21.70 3.29
N GLY A 211 -3.20 20.39 3.47
CA GLY A 211 -3.40 19.73 4.75
C GLY A 211 -4.72 20.01 5.45
N ASN A 212 -5.68 20.65 4.79
CA ASN A 212 -6.93 21.11 5.41
C ASN A 212 -8.09 20.10 5.29
N TRP A 213 -7.94 19.08 4.46
CA TRP A 213 -9.00 18.11 4.18
C TRP A 213 -8.47 16.69 4.18
N PHE A 214 -9.18 15.77 4.85
CA PHE A 214 -9.08 14.36 4.63
C PHE A 214 -10.08 13.90 3.58
N TYR A 215 -9.66 12.95 2.76
CA TYR A 215 -10.50 12.19 1.83
C TYR A 215 -10.46 10.73 2.22
N VAL A 216 -11.60 10.19 2.60
CA VAL A 216 -11.68 8.85 3.19
C VAL A 216 -12.57 7.96 2.35
N GLY A 217 -12.04 6.80 1.98
CA GLY A 217 -12.82 5.70 1.42
C GLY A 217 -13.70 5.08 2.49
N GLY A 218 -15.01 5.19 2.35
CA GLY A 218 -15.95 4.56 3.26
C GLY A 218 -16.38 3.20 2.73
N TRP A 219 -15.84 2.12 3.30
CA TRP A 219 -16.23 0.76 2.89
C TRP A 219 -17.70 0.50 3.21
N GLY A 220 -18.14 0.80 4.42
CA GLY A 220 -19.53 0.62 4.83
C GLY A 220 -20.49 1.65 4.24
N THR A 221 -20.04 2.89 4.00
CA THR A 221 -20.87 3.96 3.44
C THR A 221 -20.91 3.96 1.91
N ARG A 222 -19.99 3.25 1.26
CA ARG A 222 -19.83 3.23 -0.20
C ARG A 222 -19.71 4.65 -0.77
N SER A 223 -18.76 5.41 -0.24
CA SER A 223 -18.58 6.82 -0.60
C SER A 223 -17.13 7.26 -0.43
N ILE A 224 -16.78 8.38 -1.07
CA ILE A 224 -15.64 9.19 -0.63
C ILE A 224 -16.20 10.27 0.29
N ILE A 225 -15.66 10.32 1.50
CA ILE A 225 -15.99 11.32 2.52
C ILE A 225 -14.89 12.37 2.51
N LYS A 226 -15.26 13.64 2.34
CA LYS A 226 -14.39 14.80 2.48
C LYS A 226 -14.64 15.44 3.85
N LEU A 227 -13.63 15.42 4.72
CA LEU A 227 -13.71 15.89 6.10
C LEU A 227 -12.70 17.00 6.34
N SER A 228 -13.13 18.15 6.92
CA SER A 228 -12.21 19.21 7.28
C SER A 228 -11.31 18.83 8.44
N ARG A 229 -10.00 19.16 8.34
CA ARG A 229 -8.99 18.91 9.38
C ARG A 229 -8.73 20.16 10.21
N GLY A 230 -8.63 20.01 11.53
CA GLY A 230 -8.20 21.07 12.46
C GLY A 230 -9.19 22.21 12.66
N GLN A 231 -10.42 22.12 12.14
CA GLN A 231 -11.44 23.15 12.26
C GLN A 231 -12.35 22.90 13.46
N SER A 232 -12.69 23.96 14.20
CA SER A 232 -13.63 23.88 15.33
C SER A 232 -15.06 23.50 14.89
N ASN A 233 -15.46 23.93 13.71
CA ASN A 233 -16.69 23.52 13.06
C ASN A 233 -16.33 22.53 11.95
N VAL A 234 -16.54 21.24 12.20
CA VAL A 234 -16.24 20.18 11.24
C VAL A 234 -17.17 20.29 10.04
N VAL A 235 -16.60 20.37 8.85
CA VAL A 235 -17.33 20.31 7.58
C VAL A 235 -17.15 18.91 7.00
N ILE A 236 -18.27 18.29 6.65
CA ILE A 236 -18.30 16.96 6.03
C ILE A 236 -19.12 17.07 4.75
N ASP A 237 -18.55 16.55 3.67
CA ASP A 237 -19.22 16.35 2.39
C ASP A 237 -18.90 14.97 1.84
N SER A 238 -19.66 14.46 0.87
CA SER A 238 -19.40 13.12 0.34
C SER A 238 -19.99 12.92 -1.05
N VAL A 239 -19.39 11.98 -1.78
CA VAL A 239 -19.95 11.44 -3.02
C VAL A 239 -20.14 9.94 -2.90
N SER A 240 -21.36 9.46 -3.21
CA SER A 240 -21.66 8.02 -3.20
C SER A 240 -21.04 7.34 -4.42
N LEU A 241 -20.52 6.12 -4.20
CA LEU A 241 -19.96 5.26 -5.24
C LEU A 241 -20.73 3.95 -5.36
N PRO A 242 -20.68 3.28 -6.53
CA PRO A 242 -21.42 2.03 -6.74
C PRO A 242 -20.80 0.82 -6.02
N HIS A 243 -19.65 0.98 -5.35
CA HIS A 243 -18.89 -0.09 -4.72
C HIS A 243 -18.47 0.26 -3.29
N HIS A 244 -18.09 -0.74 -2.50
CA HIS A 244 -17.43 -0.57 -1.22
C HIS A 244 -16.00 -0.08 -1.48
N VAL A 245 -15.68 1.13 -0.98
CA VAL A 245 -14.36 1.73 -1.20
C VAL A 245 -13.35 1.14 -0.23
N ASP A 246 -12.26 0.66 -0.79
CA ASP A 246 -11.09 0.19 -0.05
C ASP A 246 -10.04 1.31 -0.01
N ASN A 247 -8.96 1.26 -0.75
CA ASN A 247 -7.97 2.32 -0.75
C ASN A 247 -8.29 3.45 -1.74
N VAL A 248 -7.78 4.64 -1.41
CA VAL A 248 -7.83 5.83 -2.25
C VAL A 248 -6.42 6.34 -2.49
N ARG A 249 -6.13 6.81 -3.74
CA ARG A 249 -4.83 7.38 -4.11
C ARG A 249 -5.01 8.57 -5.03
N TRP A 250 -4.13 9.57 -4.87
CA TRP A 250 -4.09 10.69 -5.79
C TRP A 250 -3.67 10.25 -7.19
N ALA A 251 -4.42 10.68 -8.19
CA ALA A 251 -4.05 10.60 -9.59
C ALA A 251 -3.24 11.83 -10.01
N THR A 252 -2.55 11.73 -11.13
CA THR A 252 -1.66 12.79 -11.64
C THR A 252 -2.38 14.10 -12.00
N ASP A 253 -3.67 14.01 -12.30
CA ASP A 253 -4.55 15.17 -12.61
C ASP A 253 -5.17 15.82 -11.35
N GLY A 254 -4.84 15.34 -10.15
CA GLY A 254 -5.37 15.84 -8.88
C GLY A 254 -6.76 15.29 -8.53
N SER A 255 -7.27 14.34 -9.26
CA SER A 255 -8.43 13.54 -8.84
C SER A 255 -8.00 12.40 -7.92
N LEU A 256 -8.96 11.69 -7.33
CA LEU A 256 -8.70 10.45 -6.59
C LEU A 256 -9.06 9.22 -7.42
N LEU A 257 -8.25 8.18 -7.30
CA LEU A 257 -8.61 6.81 -7.68
C LEU A 257 -9.13 6.10 -6.43
N ALA A 258 -10.39 5.72 -6.45
CA ALA A 258 -11.05 4.96 -5.40
C ALA A 258 -11.22 3.51 -5.89
N ALA A 259 -10.42 2.61 -5.35
CA ALA A 259 -10.53 1.18 -5.64
C ALA A 259 -11.41 0.47 -4.61
N GLY A 260 -11.92 -0.69 -4.95
CA GLY A 260 -12.69 -1.49 -4.03
C GLY A 260 -13.57 -2.54 -4.72
N HIS A 261 -14.64 -2.94 -4.06
CA HIS A 261 -15.36 -4.14 -4.42
C HIS A 261 -16.86 -3.92 -4.53
N VAL A 262 -17.50 -4.67 -5.42
CA VAL A 262 -18.95 -4.87 -5.41
C VAL A 262 -19.25 -6.37 -5.43
N GLY A 263 -20.29 -6.76 -4.74
CA GLY A 263 -20.85 -8.11 -4.75
C GLY A 263 -22.36 -8.04 -4.71
N PRO A 264 -23.08 -9.16 -4.91
CA PRO A 264 -24.52 -9.23 -4.72
C PRO A 264 -24.95 -8.68 -3.34
N GLU A 265 -24.15 -8.99 -2.33
CA GLU A 265 -24.26 -8.48 -0.97
C GLU A 265 -22.86 -8.25 -0.38
N ALA A 266 -22.73 -7.45 0.69
CA ALA A 266 -21.46 -7.25 1.38
C ALA A 266 -20.86 -8.57 1.92
N SER A 267 -21.69 -9.50 2.35
CA SER A 267 -21.30 -10.84 2.78
C SER A 267 -20.61 -11.65 1.68
N SER A 268 -20.97 -11.45 0.40
CA SER A 268 -20.31 -12.11 -0.74
C SER A 268 -18.85 -11.67 -0.86
N ILE A 269 -18.55 -10.40 -0.59
CA ILE A 269 -17.17 -9.89 -0.57
C ILE A 269 -16.37 -10.53 0.57
N ILE A 270 -16.95 -10.64 1.76
CA ILE A 270 -16.32 -11.29 2.91
C ILE A 270 -16.07 -12.79 2.64
N THR A 271 -17.01 -13.45 1.97
CA THR A 271 -16.85 -14.86 1.56
C THR A 271 -15.74 -15.00 0.51
N CYS A 272 -15.66 -14.08 -0.45
CA CYS A 272 -14.58 -14.03 -1.42
C CYS A 272 -13.23 -13.87 -0.72
N LEU A 273 -13.12 -12.94 0.23
CA LEU A 273 -11.90 -12.69 1.02
C LEU A 273 -11.45 -13.93 1.80
N SER A 274 -12.37 -14.58 2.51
CA SER A 274 -12.03 -15.64 3.46
C SER A 274 -11.97 -17.05 2.85
N GLN A 275 -12.70 -17.30 1.77
CA GLN A 275 -12.88 -18.63 1.17
C GLN A 275 -12.55 -18.67 -0.32
N GLN A 276 -12.18 -17.53 -0.92
CA GLN A 276 -11.93 -17.38 -2.36
C GLN A 276 -13.12 -17.81 -3.25
N GLN A 277 -14.33 -17.73 -2.70
CA GLN A 277 -15.57 -17.96 -3.41
C GLN A 277 -16.15 -16.60 -3.83
N CYS A 278 -15.89 -16.21 -5.07
CA CYS A 278 -16.06 -14.83 -5.56
C CYS A 278 -17.15 -14.69 -6.64
N GLU A 279 -18.11 -15.59 -6.69
CA GLU A 279 -19.20 -15.51 -7.67
C GLU A 279 -19.97 -14.20 -7.52
N GLY A 280 -20.10 -13.45 -8.64
CA GLY A 280 -20.77 -12.15 -8.67
C GLY A 280 -20.02 -11.01 -8.02
N VAL A 281 -18.80 -11.25 -7.50
CA VAL A 281 -17.92 -10.21 -6.97
C VAL A 281 -17.09 -9.60 -8.10
N SER A 282 -16.80 -8.31 -8.02
CA SER A 282 -15.91 -7.64 -8.97
C SER A 282 -15.11 -6.53 -8.29
N THR A 283 -13.89 -6.31 -8.81
CA THR A 283 -13.08 -5.14 -8.52
C THR A 283 -13.61 -3.94 -9.29
N ARG A 284 -13.65 -2.78 -8.63
CA ARG A 284 -14.04 -1.50 -9.21
C ARG A 284 -12.97 -0.46 -8.94
N VAL A 285 -12.74 0.42 -9.91
CA VAL A 285 -11.99 1.66 -9.72
C VAL A 285 -12.82 2.81 -10.25
N THR A 286 -12.98 3.83 -9.42
CA THR A 286 -13.72 5.05 -9.75
C THR A 286 -12.78 6.24 -9.61
N ARG A 287 -12.74 7.11 -10.63
CA ARG A 287 -12.07 8.41 -10.56
C ARG A 287 -13.04 9.43 -9.97
N VAL A 288 -12.58 10.17 -8.96
CA VAL A 288 -13.37 11.14 -8.22
C VAL A 288 -12.72 12.52 -8.32
N ASP A 289 -13.42 13.49 -8.88
CA ASP A 289 -13.05 14.89 -8.82
C ASP A 289 -13.39 15.45 -7.43
N VAL A 290 -12.37 15.84 -6.68
CA VAL A 290 -12.50 16.29 -5.29
C VAL A 290 -13.03 17.73 -5.14
N ASN A 291 -13.05 18.52 -6.24
CA ASN A 291 -13.50 19.90 -6.21
C ASN A 291 -15.03 20.00 -6.30
N ASN A 292 -15.63 19.15 -7.12
CA ASN A 292 -17.08 19.15 -7.36
C ASN A 292 -17.77 17.85 -6.90
N LEU A 293 -17.00 16.90 -6.32
CA LEU A 293 -17.46 15.61 -5.81
C LEU A 293 -18.25 14.82 -6.86
N THR A 294 -17.72 14.76 -8.09
CA THR A 294 -18.27 13.93 -9.16
C THR A 294 -17.40 12.68 -9.35
N ALA A 295 -18.04 11.59 -9.76
CA ALA A 295 -17.40 10.28 -9.85
C ALA A 295 -17.67 9.62 -11.21
N ARG A 296 -16.63 8.96 -11.76
CA ARG A 296 -16.71 8.19 -13.00
C ARG A 296 -16.00 6.85 -12.84
N GLU A 297 -16.73 5.75 -12.97
CA GLU A 297 -16.13 4.41 -13.01
C GLU A 297 -15.20 4.27 -14.21
N ILE A 298 -14.01 3.73 -13.98
CA ILE A 298 -12.98 3.53 -15.02
C ILE A 298 -12.59 2.06 -15.18
N ILE A 299 -12.71 1.24 -14.12
CA ILE A 299 -12.44 -0.20 -14.16
C ILE A 299 -13.60 -0.95 -13.53
N ASN A 300 -13.99 -2.04 -14.21
CA ASN A 300 -14.91 -3.05 -13.73
C ASN A 300 -14.36 -4.42 -14.16
N TYR A 301 -13.78 -5.14 -13.21
CA TYR A 301 -13.14 -6.42 -13.46
C TYR A 301 -13.77 -7.50 -12.60
N PRO A 302 -14.48 -8.49 -13.21
CA PRO A 302 -15.05 -9.61 -12.47
C PRO A 302 -13.97 -10.45 -11.81
N SER A 303 -14.14 -10.75 -10.52
CA SER A 303 -13.24 -11.62 -9.77
C SER A 303 -13.14 -13.00 -10.41
N ASN A 304 -11.94 -13.50 -10.55
CA ASN A 304 -11.66 -14.84 -11.09
C ASN A 304 -10.38 -15.40 -10.47
N TYR A 305 -9.99 -16.62 -10.83
CA TYR A 305 -8.83 -17.31 -10.25
C TYR A 305 -7.49 -16.59 -10.50
N ARG A 306 -7.42 -15.66 -11.45
CA ARG A 306 -6.23 -14.83 -11.69
C ARG A 306 -6.16 -13.65 -10.75
N PHE A 307 -7.29 -12.99 -10.47
CA PHE A 307 -7.32 -11.81 -9.63
C PHE A 307 -8.69 -11.71 -8.93
N LEU A 308 -8.68 -11.74 -7.60
CA LEU A 308 -9.90 -11.87 -6.80
C LEU A 308 -10.47 -10.54 -6.35
N LEU A 309 -9.77 -9.81 -5.49
CA LEU A 309 -10.24 -8.57 -4.88
C LEU A 309 -9.17 -7.48 -5.04
N GLY A 310 -9.44 -6.50 -5.90
CA GLY A 310 -8.58 -5.33 -6.04
C GLY A 310 -8.89 -4.29 -4.97
N THR A 311 -7.88 -3.83 -4.26
CA THR A 311 -7.99 -2.98 -3.07
C THR A 311 -7.46 -1.56 -3.29
N VAL A 312 -6.49 -1.39 -4.18
CA VAL A 312 -5.84 -0.11 -4.48
C VAL A 312 -5.70 0.08 -5.98
N ALA A 313 -5.65 1.33 -6.43
CA ALA A 313 -5.31 1.68 -7.81
C ALA A 313 -4.37 2.89 -7.83
N ILE A 314 -3.33 2.82 -8.66
CA ILE A 314 -2.39 3.92 -8.94
C ILE A 314 -2.21 4.09 -10.45
N GLU A 315 -1.88 5.30 -10.90
CA GLU A 315 -1.45 5.54 -12.28
C GLU A 315 0.05 5.24 -12.44
N VAL A 316 0.41 4.48 -13.47
CA VAL A 316 1.80 4.17 -13.82
C VAL A 316 1.96 4.34 -15.33
N GLY A 317 2.51 5.46 -15.77
CA GLY A 317 2.52 5.82 -17.18
C GLY A 317 1.10 5.92 -17.75
N ASP A 318 0.82 5.18 -18.82
CA ASP A 318 -0.48 5.14 -19.48
C ASP A 318 -1.40 4.01 -18.95
N GLU A 319 -1.05 3.40 -17.82
CA GLU A 319 -1.79 2.31 -17.21
C GLU A 319 -2.34 2.67 -15.84
N VAL A 320 -3.38 1.96 -15.41
CA VAL A 320 -3.82 1.88 -14.03
C VAL A 320 -3.41 0.53 -13.46
N TRP A 321 -2.58 0.55 -12.43
CA TRP A 321 -2.13 -0.64 -11.72
C TRP A 321 -3.00 -0.86 -10.48
N VAL A 322 -3.49 -2.09 -10.33
CA VAL A 322 -4.42 -2.45 -9.26
C VAL A 322 -3.81 -3.56 -8.42
N GLY A 323 -3.56 -3.25 -7.15
CA GLY A 323 -3.19 -4.24 -6.13
C GLY A 323 -4.41 -4.97 -5.59
N GLY A 324 -4.19 -6.09 -4.88
CA GLY A 324 -5.32 -6.88 -4.39
C GLY A 324 -4.94 -7.90 -3.33
N ILE A 325 -5.96 -8.48 -2.72
CA ILE A 325 -5.87 -9.43 -1.60
C ILE A 325 -6.52 -10.77 -1.94
N ALA A 326 -6.80 -11.57 -0.92
CA ALA A 326 -7.39 -12.91 -0.98
C ALA A 326 -6.46 -13.95 -1.65
N GLY A 327 -5.14 -13.85 -1.39
CA GLY A 327 -4.14 -14.74 -1.96
C GLY A 327 -3.77 -14.43 -3.42
N SER A 328 -4.19 -13.28 -3.94
CA SER A 328 -3.70 -12.77 -5.23
C SER A 328 -2.19 -12.55 -5.13
N ASN A 329 -1.41 -13.20 -5.98
CA ASN A 329 0.05 -13.09 -6.00
C ASN A 329 0.51 -12.24 -7.19
N ARG A 330 -0.24 -11.21 -7.50
CA ARG A 330 -0.03 -10.36 -8.67
C ARG A 330 -0.66 -8.98 -8.54
N ILE A 331 -0.12 -8.05 -9.31
CA ILE A 331 -0.69 -6.72 -9.56
C ILE A 331 -1.33 -6.77 -10.95
N ALA A 332 -2.59 -6.32 -11.07
CA ALA A 332 -3.27 -6.23 -12.36
C ALA A 332 -2.95 -4.88 -13.04
N ARG A 333 -2.78 -4.88 -14.35
CA ARG A 333 -2.41 -3.72 -15.17
C ARG A 333 -3.46 -3.50 -16.23
N PHE A 334 -4.09 -2.35 -16.21
CA PHE A 334 -5.15 -1.97 -17.14
C PHE A 334 -4.68 -0.81 -18.01
N GLU A 335 -4.74 -0.98 -19.34
CA GLU A 335 -4.56 0.16 -20.25
C GLU A 335 -5.62 1.22 -19.94
N TYR A 336 -5.18 2.46 -19.70
CA TYR A 336 -6.08 3.59 -19.48
C TYR A 336 -6.10 4.46 -20.74
N ARG A 337 -7.25 4.44 -21.46
CA ARG A 337 -7.50 5.27 -22.65
C ARG A 337 -8.54 6.35 -22.37
#